data_c0aeb9a6efd9b1ef2df58bd93218cf9e
#
_entry.id   c0aeb9a6efd9b1ef2df58bd93218cf9e
#
_cell.length_a   1.000
_cell.length_b   1.000
_cell.length_c   1.000
_cell.angle_alpha   90.00
_cell.angle_beta   90.00
_cell.angle_gamma   90.00
#
_symmetry.space_group_name_H-M   'P 1'
#
loop_
_entity.id
_entity.type
_entity.pdbx_description
1 polymer ?
#
loop_
_entity_poly.entity_id
_entity_poly.type
_entity_poly.pdbx_seq_one_letter_code
_entity_poly.pdbx_strand_id
1 'polypeptide(L)'
;MKDYDLPLSNIIRDGGMMNIFRSVGCIGDSLSSGEFEYDNHGEKGYWDCYEYSWGKQIERITGIEMTNFSRGGLTAFQLCTDADTGTSPVDDINQLFRPENAKQAYIIALGVNDLKGQGNLQTFYGGEVGNAETDIDLKDYTRNRGTFTGWYAKIIQRLQTIQPDAKFFLVTMPREDGSEEDFVRIINDIAGKLKNCYVIDLYSYAPPYDEAFRQKYFCGHMNAMGYLLTAHFFMTYIDWIIRHKPEDLTYVQFIGSGFRPYAE
;
A
#
# COMPACT_ATOMS: atom_id res chain seq x y z
N MET A 1 13.68 7.29 24.94
CA MET A 1 13.17 8.18 23.89
C MET A 1 11.95 8.86 24.48
N LYS A 2 11.88 10.19 24.42
CA LYS A 2 10.71 10.88 25.01
C LYS A 2 9.49 10.59 24.14
N ASP A 3 8.33 10.36 24.74
CA ASP A 3 7.03 10.00 24.08
C ASP A 3 6.50 11.00 23.05
N TYR A 4 7.32 11.94 22.59
CA TYR A 4 6.91 13.02 21.67
C TYR A 4 7.21 12.77 20.20
N ASP A 5 7.89 11.67 19.85
CA ASP A 5 8.28 11.36 18.46
C ASP A 5 7.71 10.02 17.99
N LEU A 6 6.42 9.82 18.23
CA LEU A 6 5.66 8.72 17.66
C LEU A 6 5.22 9.06 16.22
N PRO A 7 5.08 8.08 15.34
CA PRO A 7 4.86 8.29 13.91
C PRO A 7 3.70 9.23 13.53
N LEU A 8 2.61 9.21 14.28
CA LEU A 8 1.42 10.04 14.01
C LEU A 8 1.11 11.06 15.10
N SER A 9 2.08 11.38 15.99
CA SER A 9 1.89 12.35 17.08
C SER A 9 1.73 13.80 16.59
N ASN A 10 2.31 14.13 15.42
CA ASN A 10 2.24 15.44 14.79
C ASN A 10 1.93 15.30 13.31
N ILE A 11 0.68 15.49 12.93
CA ILE A 11 0.25 15.39 11.52
C ILE A 11 0.87 16.53 10.71
N ILE A 12 1.68 16.17 9.70
CA ILE A 12 2.25 17.13 8.76
C ILE A 12 1.23 17.51 7.67
N ARG A 13 1.40 18.69 7.06
CA ARG A 13 0.43 19.23 6.10
C ARG A 13 0.95 19.32 4.66
N ASP A 14 2.26 19.22 4.46
CA ASP A 14 2.95 19.54 3.20
C ASP A 14 3.77 18.37 2.64
N GLY A 15 3.62 17.17 3.21
CA GLY A 15 4.36 15.97 2.81
C GLY A 15 5.73 15.81 3.47
N GLY A 16 6.29 16.85 4.11
CA GLY A 16 7.57 16.76 4.83
C GLY A 16 8.69 16.13 4.01
N MET A 17 9.43 15.21 4.63
CA MET A 17 10.54 14.50 3.97
C MET A 17 10.09 13.53 2.86
N MET A 18 8.80 13.18 2.77
CA MET A 18 8.29 12.37 1.64
C MET A 18 8.54 13.08 0.29
N ASN A 19 8.68 14.40 0.29
CA ASN A 19 8.97 15.20 -0.91
C ASN A 19 10.34 14.91 -1.58
N ILE A 20 11.17 14.03 -1.00
CA ILE A 20 12.37 13.51 -1.69
C ILE A 20 12.01 12.63 -2.89
N PHE A 21 10.82 12.00 -2.87
CA PHE A 21 10.33 11.23 -4.01
C PHE A 21 9.74 12.13 -5.11
N ARG A 22 9.80 11.67 -6.35
CA ARG A 22 9.17 12.29 -7.53
C ARG A 22 8.07 11.44 -8.13
N SER A 23 8.15 10.11 -7.95
CA SER A 23 7.15 9.18 -8.45
C SER A 23 6.91 8.06 -7.43
N VAL A 24 5.63 7.82 -7.13
CA VAL A 24 5.17 6.80 -6.18
C VAL A 24 4.00 6.02 -6.77
N GLY A 25 4.04 4.71 -6.64
CA GLY A 25 2.93 3.83 -7.00
C GLY A 25 1.98 3.61 -5.82
N CYS A 26 0.69 3.75 -6.06
CA CYS A 26 -0.38 3.45 -5.11
C CYS A 26 -0.93 2.07 -5.43
N ILE A 27 -0.56 1.05 -4.66
CA ILE A 27 -1.06 -0.32 -4.82
C ILE A 27 -2.06 -0.59 -3.70
N GLY A 28 -3.30 -0.95 -4.06
CA GLY A 28 -4.31 -1.23 -3.06
C GLY A 28 -5.67 -1.63 -3.63
N ASP A 29 -6.65 -1.67 -2.77
CA ASP A 29 -8.02 -2.03 -3.07
C ASP A 29 -8.95 -0.81 -3.16
N SER A 30 -10.24 -0.98 -2.85
CA SER A 30 -11.25 0.08 -2.87
C SER A 30 -10.88 1.30 -2.01
N LEU A 31 -10.20 1.10 -0.88
CA LEU A 31 -9.76 2.21 -0.03
C LEU A 31 -8.57 2.97 -0.61
N SER A 32 -7.94 2.45 -1.65
CA SER A 32 -6.83 3.09 -2.37
C SER A 32 -7.25 3.66 -3.72
N SER A 33 -8.25 3.05 -4.38
CA SER A 33 -8.80 3.55 -5.65
C SER A 33 -9.70 4.78 -5.49
N GLY A 34 -10.09 5.10 -4.24
CA GLY A 34 -11.04 6.18 -3.98
C GLY A 34 -12.49 5.76 -4.24
N GLU A 35 -12.84 4.50 -3.94
CA GLU A 35 -14.20 4.00 -4.14
C GLU A 35 -15.19 4.66 -3.19
N PHE A 36 -16.30 5.12 -3.76
CA PHE A 36 -17.46 5.59 -3.02
C PHE A 36 -18.60 4.60 -3.14
N GLU A 37 -19.32 4.42 -2.02
CA GLU A 37 -20.58 3.70 -2.00
C GLU A 37 -21.73 4.72 -2.19
N TYR A 38 -22.71 4.40 -3.02
CA TYR A 38 -23.89 5.24 -3.25
C TYR A 38 -25.17 4.41 -3.34
N ASP A 39 -26.31 5.05 -3.13
CA ASP A 39 -27.60 4.43 -3.33
C ASP A 39 -27.96 4.42 -4.82
N ASN A 40 -28.07 3.22 -5.39
CA ASN A 40 -28.49 2.97 -6.75
C ASN A 40 -29.92 2.41 -6.74
N HIS A 41 -30.93 3.31 -6.54
CA HIS A 41 -32.35 2.93 -6.52
C HIS A 41 -32.70 1.86 -5.46
N GLY A 42 -32.12 1.94 -4.28
CA GLY A 42 -32.32 1.01 -3.18
C GLY A 42 -31.33 -0.15 -3.15
N GLU A 43 -30.43 -0.22 -4.10
CA GLU A 43 -29.30 -1.15 -4.11
C GLU A 43 -27.97 -0.39 -3.89
N LYS A 44 -26.99 -1.07 -3.32
CA LYS A 44 -25.64 -0.48 -3.18
C LYS A 44 -24.94 -0.44 -4.54
N GLY A 45 -24.53 0.76 -4.93
CA GLY A 45 -23.63 0.98 -6.04
C GLY A 45 -22.22 1.35 -5.57
N TYR A 46 -21.21 1.07 -6.39
CA TYR A 46 -19.81 1.36 -6.11
C TYR A 46 -19.20 2.10 -7.29
N TRP A 47 -18.37 3.10 -6.97
CA TRP A 47 -17.70 3.90 -7.98
C TRP A 47 -16.28 4.25 -7.54
N ASP A 48 -15.29 3.74 -8.26
CA ASP A 48 -13.89 4.13 -8.12
C ASP A 48 -13.69 5.55 -8.65
N CYS A 49 -13.34 6.48 -7.77
CA CYS A 49 -13.03 7.86 -8.12
C CYS A 49 -11.63 8.23 -7.62
N TYR A 50 -10.61 7.85 -8.38
CA TYR A 50 -9.21 8.05 -7.99
C TYR A 50 -8.88 9.49 -7.62
N GLU A 51 -9.59 10.47 -8.20
CA GLU A 51 -9.42 11.90 -7.89
C GLU A 51 -9.62 12.22 -6.39
N TYR A 52 -10.36 11.39 -5.65
CA TYR A 52 -10.54 11.53 -4.20
C TYR A 52 -9.69 10.59 -3.37
N SER A 53 -9.00 9.64 -4.00
CA SER A 53 -8.13 8.68 -3.30
C SER A 53 -7.06 9.37 -2.45
N TRP A 54 -6.57 8.69 -1.44
CA TRP A 54 -5.44 9.19 -0.65
C TRP A 54 -4.20 9.44 -1.52
N GLY A 55 -3.96 8.63 -2.56
CA GLY A 55 -2.86 8.83 -3.49
C GLY A 55 -2.98 10.17 -4.23
N LYS A 56 -4.14 10.47 -4.80
CA LYS A 56 -4.37 11.75 -5.49
C LYS A 56 -4.34 12.95 -4.55
N GLN A 57 -4.75 12.79 -3.29
CA GLN A 57 -4.61 13.85 -2.28
C GLN A 57 -3.12 14.11 -1.97
N ILE A 58 -2.30 13.06 -1.84
CA ILE A 58 -0.84 13.22 -1.68
C ILE A 58 -0.26 14.00 -2.87
N GLU A 59 -0.60 13.60 -4.11
CA GLU A 59 -0.15 14.30 -5.33
C GLU A 59 -0.49 15.80 -5.30
N ARG A 60 -1.73 16.14 -4.94
CA ARG A 60 -2.18 17.55 -4.88
C ARG A 60 -1.44 18.36 -3.82
N ILE A 61 -1.08 17.72 -2.69
CA ILE A 61 -0.41 18.40 -1.57
C ILE A 61 1.09 18.56 -1.86
N THR A 62 1.72 17.56 -2.46
CA THR A 62 3.17 17.46 -2.58
C THR A 62 3.73 17.74 -3.97
N GLY A 63 2.92 17.55 -5.01
CA GLY A 63 3.38 17.54 -6.40
C GLY A 63 4.15 16.27 -6.81
N ILE A 64 4.18 15.23 -5.95
CA ILE A 64 4.73 13.91 -6.30
C ILE A 64 3.77 13.25 -7.29
N GLU A 65 4.28 12.70 -8.38
CA GLU A 65 3.47 11.86 -9.29
C GLU A 65 3.01 10.60 -8.57
N MET A 66 1.68 10.44 -8.43
CA MET A 66 1.06 9.28 -7.77
C MET A 66 0.32 8.44 -8.81
N THR A 67 0.88 7.29 -9.19
CA THR A 67 0.25 6.41 -10.18
C THR A 67 -0.67 5.40 -9.52
N ASN A 68 -1.88 5.23 -10.08
CA ASN A 68 -2.91 4.34 -9.54
C ASN A 68 -2.74 2.89 -9.99
N PHE A 69 -2.34 2.01 -9.09
CA PHE A 69 -2.37 0.55 -9.25
C PHE A 69 -3.41 -0.09 -8.33
N SER A 70 -4.58 0.56 -8.19
CA SER A 70 -5.62 0.15 -7.25
C SER A 70 -6.98 0.08 -7.93
N ARG A 71 -7.86 -0.81 -7.46
CA ARG A 71 -9.28 -0.86 -7.84
C ARG A 71 -10.12 -1.51 -6.75
N GLY A 72 -11.42 -1.32 -6.80
CA GLY A 72 -12.36 -1.97 -5.90
C GLY A 72 -12.21 -3.50 -5.89
N GLY A 73 -12.30 -4.10 -4.72
CA GLY A 73 -12.24 -5.54 -4.51
C GLY A 73 -10.89 -6.22 -4.77
N LEU A 74 -9.82 -5.48 -5.08
CA LEU A 74 -8.53 -6.07 -5.45
C LEU A 74 -7.90 -6.86 -4.31
N THR A 75 -7.35 -8.03 -4.66
CA THR A 75 -6.53 -8.88 -3.78
C THR A 75 -5.10 -8.98 -4.30
N ALA A 76 -4.17 -9.44 -3.47
CA ALA A 76 -2.77 -9.64 -3.88
C ALA A 76 -2.65 -10.67 -5.04
N PHE A 77 -3.46 -11.74 -5.01
CA PHE A 77 -3.53 -12.70 -6.11
C PHE A 77 -4.03 -12.06 -7.41
N GLN A 78 -5.15 -11.33 -7.35
CA GLN A 78 -5.73 -10.69 -8.53
C GLN A 78 -4.80 -9.65 -9.14
N LEU A 79 -4.12 -8.83 -8.32
CA LEU A 79 -3.16 -7.86 -8.84
C LEU A 79 -2.09 -8.52 -9.71
N CYS A 80 -1.52 -9.66 -9.24
CA CYS A 80 -0.56 -10.41 -10.03
C CYS A 80 -1.16 -10.97 -11.31
N THR A 81 -2.36 -11.56 -11.22
CA THR A 81 -3.04 -12.19 -12.35
C THR A 81 -3.48 -11.16 -13.40
N ASP A 82 -4.07 -10.05 -12.96
CA ASP A 82 -4.50 -8.97 -13.85
C ASP A 82 -3.32 -8.36 -14.60
N ALA A 83 -2.21 -8.09 -13.90
CA ALA A 83 -1.00 -7.57 -14.51
C ALA A 83 -0.34 -8.56 -15.50
N ASP A 84 -0.43 -9.86 -15.22
CA ASP A 84 0.12 -10.90 -16.13
C ASP A 84 -0.74 -11.10 -17.39
N THR A 85 -2.05 -10.96 -17.27
CA THR A 85 -3.00 -11.22 -18.34
C THR A 85 -3.46 -9.97 -19.09
N GLY A 86 -3.22 -8.78 -18.52
CA GLY A 86 -3.68 -7.51 -19.08
C GLY A 86 -5.19 -7.34 -19.01
N THR A 87 -5.85 -7.89 -17.98
CA THR A 87 -7.31 -7.96 -17.87
C THR A 87 -7.92 -6.99 -16.86
N SER A 88 -7.10 -6.21 -16.15
CA SER A 88 -7.63 -5.19 -15.24
C SER A 88 -8.39 -4.10 -16.00
N PRO A 89 -9.52 -3.60 -15.46
CA PRO A 89 -10.17 -2.39 -15.98
C PRO A 89 -9.35 -1.12 -15.75
N VAL A 90 -8.31 -1.17 -14.90
CA VAL A 90 -7.36 -0.09 -14.66
C VAL A 90 -6.10 -0.37 -15.48
N ASP A 91 -5.86 0.41 -16.51
CA ASP A 91 -4.75 0.20 -17.45
C ASP A 91 -3.38 0.19 -16.77
N ASP A 92 -3.17 1.03 -15.77
CA ASP A 92 -1.91 1.08 -15.03
C ASP A 92 -1.59 -0.25 -14.33
N ILE A 93 -2.60 -0.98 -13.81
CA ILE A 93 -2.41 -2.31 -13.23
C ILE A 93 -1.85 -3.28 -14.27
N ASN A 94 -2.35 -3.25 -15.51
CA ASN A 94 -1.89 -4.11 -16.60
C ASN A 94 -0.43 -3.85 -16.99
N GLN A 95 0.12 -2.74 -16.53
CA GLN A 95 1.46 -2.28 -16.85
C GLN A 95 2.38 -2.19 -15.62
N LEU A 96 1.90 -2.61 -14.44
CA LEU A 96 2.61 -2.46 -13.15
C LEU A 96 4.04 -3.02 -13.19
N PHE A 97 4.22 -4.17 -13.83
CA PHE A 97 5.51 -4.86 -13.86
C PHE A 97 6.36 -4.56 -15.12
N ARG A 98 6.07 -3.46 -15.81
CA ARG A 98 6.88 -3.01 -16.95
C ARG A 98 7.97 -2.04 -16.47
N PRO A 99 9.23 -2.19 -16.94
CA PRO A 99 10.34 -1.34 -16.50
C PRO A 99 10.09 0.16 -16.71
N GLU A 100 9.39 0.54 -17.78
CA GLU A 100 9.07 1.94 -18.10
C GLU A 100 8.12 2.59 -17.11
N ASN A 101 7.38 1.79 -16.33
CA ASN A 101 6.45 2.24 -15.30
C ASN A 101 7.00 2.14 -13.88
N ALA A 102 8.27 1.77 -13.73
CA ALA A 102 8.91 1.67 -12.42
C ALA A 102 8.89 3.01 -11.68
N LYS A 103 8.56 2.97 -10.38
CA LYS A 103 8.49 4.14 -9.50
C LYS A 103 9.65 4.15 -8.51
N GLN A 104 9.93 5.31 -7.94
CA GLN A 104 10.93 5.43 -6.87
C GLN A 104 10.49 4.76 -5.58
N ALA A 105 9.19 4.79 -5.32
CA ALA A 105 8.60 4.11 -4.16
C ALA A 105 7.21 3.58 -4.48
N TYR A 106 6.73 2.68 -3.62
CA TYR A 106 5.38 2.12 -3.67
C TYR A 106 4.78 2.13 -2.27
N ILE A 107 3.54 2.58 -2.15
CA ILE A 107 2.71 2.41 -0.95
C ILE A 107 1.75 1.26 -1.24
N ILE A 108 1.81 0.20 -0.44
CA ILE A 108 1.04 -1.03 -0.65
C ILE A 108 0.04 -1.19 0.49
N ALA A 109 -1.24 -0.98 0.20
CA ALA A 109 -2.37 -1.09 1.11
C ALA A 109 -3.36 -2.15 0.61
N LEU A 110 -2.88 -3.39 0.47
CA LEU A 110 -3.65 -4.57 0.09
C LEU A 110 -3.87 -5.49 1.29
N GLY A 111 -4.91 -6.31 1.23
CA GLY A 111 -5.13 -7.41 2.16
C GLY A 111 -6.50 -7.43 2.81
N VAL A 112 -7.25 -6.34 2.81
CA VAL A 112 -8.62 -6.30 3.35
C VAL A 112 -9.51 -7.31 2.63
N ASN A 113 -9.47 -7.34 1.30
CA ASN A 113 -10.26 -8.29 0.51
C ASN A 113 -9.71 -9.72 0.58
N ASP A 114 -8.41 -9.88 0.79
CA ASP A 114 -7.80 -11.19 1.00
C ASP A 114 -8.25 -11.82 2.31
N LEU A 115 -8.38 -11.03 3.39
CA LEU A 115 -8.55 -11.52 4.75
C LEU A 115 -9.93 -11.23 5.37
N LYS A 116 -10.56 -10.11 5.02
CA LYS A 116 -11.88 -9.68 5.52
C LYS A 116 -12.96 -9.60 4.44
N GLY A 117 -12.65 -9.89 3.18
CA GLY A 117 -13.60 -9.87 2.07
C GLY A 117 -14.77 -10.83 2.28
N GLN A 118 -15.79 -10.75 1.43
CA GLN A 118 -17.06 -11.52 1.50
C GLN A 118 -16.92 -13.06 1.48
N GLY A 119 -15.82 -13.55 1.58
CA GLY A 119 -15.39 -14.88 1.88
C GLY A 119 -13.98 -14.66 2.37
N ASN A 120 -13.60 -15.28 3.41
CA ASN A 120 -12.22 -15.30 3.80
C ASN A 120 -11.36 -15.76 2.60
N LEU A 121 -10.06 -15.55 2.66
CA LEU A 121 -9.12 -15.93 1.61
C LEU A 121 -9.36 -17.36 1.07
N GLN A 122 -9.74 -18.29 1.95
CA GLN A 122 -10.05 -19.68 1.60
C GLN A 122 -11.29 -19.80 0.71
N THR A 123 -12.29 -18.99 0.97
CA THR A 123 -13.56 -19.03 0.21
C THR A 123 -13.43 -18.33 -1.14
N PHE A 124 -12.71 -17.21 -1.20
CA PHE A 124 -12.65 -16.39 -2.40
C PHE A 124 -11.66 -16.92 -3.43
N TYR A 125 -10.52 -17.50 -2.99
CA TYR A 125 -9.47 -17.99 -3.90
C TYR A 125 -8.95 -19.39 -3.56
N GLY A 126 -9.54 -20.06 -2.58
CA GLY A 126 -9.06 -21.37 -2.12
C GLY A 126 -7.66 -21.32 -1.51
N GLY A 127 -7.19 -20.12 -1.14
CA GLY A 127 -5.85 -19.90 -0.65
C GLY A 127 -5.77 -19.84 0.88
N GLU A 128 -4.57 -20.00 1.38
CA GLU A 128 -4.21 -19.86 2.79
C GLU A 128 -3.61 -18.47 3.03
N VAL A 129 -3.69 -17.99 4.27
CA VAL A 129 -3.00 -16.75 4.70
C VAL A 129 -1.48 -16.89 4.51
N GLY A 130 -0.94 -18.01 4.92
CA GLY A 130 0.46 -18.35 4.74
C GLY A 130 1.38 -17.83 5.85
N ASN A 131 2.68 -17.97 5.58
CA ASN A 131 3.76 -17.64 6.52
C ASN A 131 5.00 -17.17 5.75
N ALA A 132 5.60 -16.07 6.15
CA ALA A 132 6.73 -15.48 5.45
C ALA A 132 7.97 -16.40 5.41
N GLU A 133 8.17 -17.26 6.44
CA GLU A 133 9.33 -18.15 6.48
C GLU A 133 9.27 -19.27 5.43
N THR A 134 8.08 -19.78 5.15
CA THR A 134 7.89 -20.95 4.28
C THR A 134 7.42 -20.59 2.88
N ASP A 135 6.80 -19.42 2.71
CA ASP A 135 6.07 -19.09 1.51
C ASP A 135 6.80 -18.10 0.59
N ILE A 136 7.88 -17.50 1.07
CA ILE A 136 8.70 -16.54 0.32
C ILE A 136 10.05 -17.17 -0.05
N ASP A 137 10.25 -17.44 -1.34
CA ASP A 137 11.56 -17.79 -1.86
C ASP A 137 12.33 -16.49 -2.22
N LEU A 138 13.41 -16.21 -1.48
CA LEU A 138 14.19 -14.99 -1.65
C LEU A 138 15.04 -14.97 -2.94
N LYS A 139 15.18 -16.11 -3.61
CA LYS A 139 15.99 -16.24 -4.84
C LYS A 139 15.14 -16.21 -6.09
N ASP A 140 13.89 -16.71 -6.00
CA ASP A 140 13.03 -16.88 -7.14
C ASP A 140 11.55 -16.72 -6.72
N TYR A 141 10.99 -15.54 -6.96
CA TYR A 141 9.59 -15.23 -6.61
C TYR A 141 8.56 -16.13 -7.31
N THR A 142 8.94 -16.80 -8.39
CA THR A 142 8.02 -17.72 -9.09
C THR A 142 7.76 -18.98 -8.27
N ARG A 143 8.60 -19.25 -7.27
CA ARG A 143 8.50 -20.37 -6.33
C ARG A 143 7.77 -20.02 -5.04
N ASN A 144 7.34 -18.78 -4.87
CA ASN A 144 6.51 -18.41 -3.74
C ASN A 144 5.24 -19.27 -3.72
N ARG A 145 4.81 -19.68 -2.53
CA ARG A 145 3.56 -20.45 -2.38
C ARG A 145 2.36 -19.59 -2.76
N GLY A 146 1.29 -20.23 -3.22
CA GLY A 146 0.03 -19.60 -3.62
C GLY A 146 -0.83 -19.16 -2.40
N THR A 147 -0.22 -18.53 -1.41
CA THR A 147 -0.86 -17.98 -0.21
C THR A 147 -0.94 -16.46 -0.30
N PHE A 148 -1.72 -15.80 0.56
CA PHE A 148 -1.71 -14.32 0.64
C PHE A 148 -0.29 -13.78 0.82
N THR A 149 0.45 -14.35 1.79
CA THR A 149 1.85 -13.96 2.07
C THR A 149 2.75 -14.10 0.84
N GLY A 150 2.62 -15.24 0.13
CA GLY A 150 3.43 -15.48 -1.07
C GLY A 150 3.08 -14.56 -2.24
N TRP A 151 1.79 -14.26 -2.46
CA TRP A 151 1.35 -13.31 -3.50
C TRP A 151 1.77 -11.88 -3.17
N TYR A 152 1.60 -11.45 -1.92
CA TYR A 152 2.02 -10.12 -1.49
C TYR A 152 3.52 -9.92 -1.66
N ALA A 153 4.32 -10.88 -1.22
CA ALA A 153 5.78 -10.86 -1.42
C ALA A 153 6.17 -10.87 -2.90
N LYS A 154 5.46 -11.65 -3.74
CA LYS A 154 5.69 -11.70 -5.19
C LYS A 154 5.53 -10.34 -5.86
N ILE A 155 4.55 -9.53 -5.45
CA ILE A 155 4.39 -8.16 -5.95
C ILE A 155 5.68 -7.37 -5.72
N ILE A 156 6.16 -7.35 -4.48
CA ILE A 156 7.37 -6.60 -4.09
C ILE A 156 8.59 -7.12 -4.84
N GLN A 157 8.82 -8.43 -4.84
CA GLN A 157 9.98 -9.04 -5.48
C GLN A 157 10.01 -8.79 -7.00
N ARG A 158 8.85 -8.83 -7.68
CA ARG A 158 8.77 -8.48 -9.10
C ARG A 158 9.15 -7.02 -9.35
N LEU A 159 8.65 -6.11 -8.52
CA LEU A 159 9.02 -4.69 -8.62
C LEU A 159 10.50 -4.48 -8.33
N GLN A 160 11.08 -5.23 -7.39
CA GLN A 160 12.53 -5.21 -7.12
C GLN A 160 13.38 -5.73 -8.28
N THR A 161 12.87 -6.64 -9.11
CA THR A 161 13.61 -7.06 -10.33
C THR A 161 13.69 -5.95 -11.37
N ILE A 162 12.71 -5.04 -11.39
CA ILE A 162 12.62 -3.93 -12.33
C ILE A 162 13.38 -2.72 -11.78
N GLN A 163 13.18 -2.41 -10.50
CA GLN A 163 13.77 -1.29 -9.80
C GLN A 163 14.33 -1.74 -8.43
N PRO A 164 15.56 -2.25 -8.38
CA PRO A 164 16.14 -2.85 -7.16
C PRO A 164 16.25 -1.90 -5.97
N ASP A 165 16.34 -0.59 -6.24
CA ASP A 165 16.51 0.43 -5.21
C ASP A 165 15.18 1.08 -4.77
N ALA A 166 14.05 0.71 -5.39
CA ALA A 166 12.74 1.21 -5.01
C ALA A 166 12.44 0.97 -3.54
N LYS A 167 11.69 1.88 -2.94
CA LYS A 167 11.25 1.80 -1.53
C LYS A 167 9.81 1.33 -1.45
N PHE A 168 9.51 0.46 -0.49
CA PHE A 168 8.20 -0.15 -0.32
C PHE A 168 7.65 0.18 1.06
N PHE A 169 6.53 0.89 1.11
CA PHE A 169 5.83 1.24 2.33
C PHE A 169 4.59 0.35 2.45
N LEU A 170 4.65 -0.63 3.35
CA LEU A 170 3.61 -1.63 3.55
C LEU A 170 2.66 -1.17 4.64
N VAL A 171 1.38 -1.06 4.33
CA VAL A 171 0.40 -0.48 5.24
C VAL A 171 -0.31 -1.58 6.02
N THR A 172 -0.36 -1.47 7.35
CA THR A 172 -1.21 -2.33 8.18
C THR A 172 -2.65 -1.84 8.18
N MET A 173 -3.60 -2.75 8.40
CA MET A 173 -4.98 -2.35 8.68
C MET A 173 -5.03 -1.53 9.98
N PRO A 174 -5.82 -0.45 10.04
CA PRO A 174 -6.13 0.20 11.31
C PRO A 174 -6.87 -0.75 12.24
N ARG A 175 -6.75 -0.53 13.54
CA ARG A 175 -7.46 -1.33 14.54
C ARG A 175 -8.97 -1.07 14.47
N GLU A 176 -9.75 -2.14 14.37
CA GLU A 176 -11.21 -2.08 14.32
C GLU A 176 -11.84 -2.97 15.40
N ASP A 177 -11.68 -4.28 15.28
CA ASP A 177 -12.27 -5.27 16.19
C ASP A 177 -11.25 -6.26 16.77
N GLY A 178 -9.97 -6.10 16.45
CA GLY A 178 -8.87 -6.95 16.89
C GLY A 178 -8.57 -8.13 15.96
N SER A 179 -9.39 -8.36 14.94
CA SER A 179 -9.11 -9.42 13.94
C SER A 179 -7.94 -9.08 13.01
N GLU A 180 -7.41 -7.87 13.10
CA GLU A 180 -6.29 -7.37 12.30
C GLU A 180 -4.91 -7.84 12.77
N GLU A 181 -4.77 -8.38 13.99
CA GLU A 181 -3.47 -8.70 14.60
C GLU A 181 -2.64 -9.66 13.74
N ASP A 182 -3.26 -10.71 13.20
CA ASP A 182 -2.57 -11.65 12.32
C ASP A 182 -2.09 -10.98 11.03
N PHE A 183 -2.88 -10.06 10.47
CA PHE A 183 -2.48 -9.29 9.31
C PHE A 183 -1.28 -8.39 9.61
N VAL A 184 -1.32 -7.67 10.74
CA VAL A 184 -0.22 -6.81 11.19
C VAL A 184 1.07 -7.61 11.32
N ARG A 185 1.00 -8.80 11.94
CA ARG A 185 2.15 -9.70 12.06
C ARG A 185 2.70 -10.09 10.70
N ILE A 186 1.84 -10.51 9.76
CA ILE A 186 2.26 -10.93 8.41
C ILE A 186 2.95 -9.78 7.66
N ILE A 187 2.41 -8.57 7.69
CA ILE A 187 2.99 -7.41 7.02
C ILE A 187 4.38 -7.09 7.61
N ASN A 188 4.53 -7.17 8.94
CA ASN A 188 5.84 -6.99 9.58
C ASN A 188 6.83 -8.10 9.19
N ASP A 189 6.39 -9.36 9.13
CA ASP A 189 7.22 -10.49 8.74
C ASP A 189 7.70 -10.36 7.28
N ILE A 190 6.83 -9.94 6.37
CA ILE A 190 7.19 -9.66 4.96
C ILE A 190 8.21 -8.52 4.89
N ALA A 191 7.94 -7.40 5.59
CA ALA A 191 8.85 -6.25 5.61
C ALA A 191 10.22 -6.59 6.20
N GLY A 192 10.26 -7.43 7.22
CA GLY A 192 11.52 -7.91 7.83
C GLY A 192 12.32 -8.83 6.91
N LYS A 193 11.68 -9.49 5.96
CA LYS A 193 12.30 -10.47 5.07
C LYS A 193 12.77 -9.89 3.73
N LEU A 194 12.10 -8.87 3.23
CA LEU A 194 12.37 -8.25 1.94
C LEU A 194 13.13 -6.91 2.11
N LYS A 195 14.03 -6.61 1.18
CA LYS A 195 14.83 -5.39 1.21
C LYS A 195 13.98 -4.14 0.91
N ASN A 196 14.42 -3.00 1.42
CA ASN A 196 13.79 -1.70 1.17
C ASN A 196 12.30 -1.62 1.54
N CYS A 197 11.85 -2.47 2.45
CA CYS A 197 10.47 -2.51 2.95
C CYS A 197 10.37 -1.85 4.32
N TYR A 198 9.36 -1.00 4.48
CA TYR A 198 9.07 -0.24 5.71
C TYR A 198 7.58 -0.38 6.02
N VAL A 199 7.22 -0.50 7.30
CA VAL A 199 5.82 -0.66 7.69
C VAL A 199 5.24 0.69 8.08
N ILE A 200 4.10 1.05 7.49
CA ILE A 200 3.20 2.09 7.98
C ILE A 200 2.20 1.41 8.92
N ASP A 201 2.52 1.40 10.21
CA ASP A 201 1.72 0.71 11.22
C ASP A 201 0.54 1.58 11.69
N LEU A 202 -0.55 1.53 10.93
CA LEU A 202 -1.79 2.21 11.31
C LEU A 202 -2.49 1.51 12.47
N TYR A 203 -2.29 0.21 12.65
CA TYR A 203 -2.88 -0.53 13.76
C TYR A 203 -2.48 0.04 15.12
N SER A 204 -1.20 0.32 15.30
CA SER A 204 -0.66 0.80 16.57
C SER A 204 -0.80 2.32 16.76
N TYR A 205 -0.75 3.11 15.67
CA TYR A 205 -0.55 4.56 15.78
C TYR A 205 -1.69 5.40 15.21
N ALA A 206 -2.57 4.86 14.34
CA ALA A 206 -3.76 5.58 13.90
C ALA A 206 -4.90 5.48 14.95
N PRO A 207 -5.87 6.40 14.92
CA PRO A 207 -7.10 6.22 15.66
C PRO A 207 -7.80 4.90 15.28
N PRO A 208 -8.44 4.20 16.23
CA PRO A 208 -9.22 3.01 15.89
C PRO A 208 -10.40 3.38 14.98
N TYR A 209 -10.73 2.51 14.04
CA TYR A 209 -11.88 2.68 13.13
C TYR A 209 -13.18 2.21 13.80
N ASP A 210 -13.40 2.72 15.02
CA ASP A 210 -14.61 2.50 15.78
C ASP A 210 -15.83 3.22 15.15
N GLU A 211 -17.00 3.04 15.75
CA GLU A 211 -18.23 3.64 15.27
C GLU A 211 -18.15 5.18 15.18
N ALA A 212 -17.53 5.84 16.16
CA ALA A 212 -17.38 7.29 16.17
C ALA A 212 -16.47 7.79 15.05
N PHE A 213 -15.42 7.05 14.73
CA PHE A 213 -14.55 7.34 13.58
C PHE A 213 -15.29 7.10 12.26
N ARG A 214 -15.98 5.97 12.12
CA ARG A 214 -16.74 5.62 10.92
C ARG A 214 -17.86 6.63 10.62
N GLN A 215 -18.59 7.09 11.61
CA GLN A 215 -19.62 8.12 11.42
C GLN A 215 -19.09 9.43 10.81
N LYS A 216 -17.82 9.78 11.03
CA LYS A 216 -17.20 10.99 10.52
C LYS A 216 -16.56 10.81 9.15
N TYR A 217 -15.92 9.68 8.94
CA TYR A 217 -14.98 9.49 7.82
C TYR A 217 -15.42 8.43 6.81
N PHE A 218 -16.57 7.77 7.04
CA PHE A 218 -17.12 6.76 6.15
C PHE A 218 -18.55 7.07 5.75
N CYS A 219 -18.94 6.53 4.60
CA CYS A 219 -20.30 6.40 4.12
C CYS A 219 -20.34 5.08 3.32
N GLY A 220 -20.41 3.95 4.04
CA GLY A 220 -20.04 2.65 3.49
C GLY A 220 -18.53 2.52 3.34
N HIS A 221 -17.96 2.98 2.25
CA HIS A 221 -16.53 3.25 2.08
C HIS A 221 -16.12 4.60 2.69
N MET A 222 -14.84 4.97 2.60
CA MET A 222 -14.40 6.28 3.08
C MET A 222 -15.11 7.41 2.33
N ASN A 223 -15.47 8.46 3.05
CA ASN A 223 -15.87 9.70 2.41
C ASN A 223 -14.64 10.55 2.05
N ALA A 224 -14.85 11.70 1.40
CA ALA A 224 -13.76 12.56 0.95
C ALA A 224 -12.83 13.02 2.10
N MET A 225 -13.38 13.21 3.31
CA MET A 225 -12.57 13.56 4.49
C MET A 225 -11.73 12.37 4.98
N GLY A 226 -12.27 11.15 4.92
CA GLY A 226 -11.54 9.93 5.27
C GLY A 226 -10.33 9.71 4.36
N TYR A 227 -10.50 9.86 3.05
CA TYR A 227 -9.41 9.78 2.08
C TYR A 227 -8.34 10.85 2.31
N LEU A 228 -8.73 12.10 2.58
CA LEU A 228 -7.79 13.18 2.87
C LEU A 228 -7.02 12.92 4.18
N LEU A 229 -7.71 12.46 5.23
CA LEU A 229 -7.09 12.10 6.50
C LEU A 229 -6.07 10.96 6.33
N THR A 230 -6.43 9.93 5.56
CA THR A 230 -5.53 8.81 5.25
C THR A 230 -4.28 9.28 4.50
N ALA A 231 -4.43 10.22 3.56
CA ALA A 231 -3.29 10.85 2.87
C ALA A 231 -2.34 11.51 3.88
N HIS A 232 -2.87 12.26 4.84
CA HIS A 232 -2.06 12.88 5.89
C HIS A 232 -1.38 11.85 6.81
N PHE A 233 -2.04 10.74 7.14
CA PHE A 233 -1.42 9.66 7.91
C PHE A 233 -0.22 9.07 7.15
N PHE A 234 -0.40 8.75 5.87
CA PHE A 234 0.68 8.17 5.07
C PHE A 234 1.86 9.13 4.92
N MET A 235 1.62 10.39 4.55
CA MET A 235 2.68 11.39 4.46
C MET A 235 3.43 11.55 5.78
N THR A 236 2.70 11.66 6.89
CA THR A 236 3.28 11.84 8.23
C THR A 236 4.12 10.63 8.64
N TYR A 237 3.63 9.43 8.38
CA TYR A 237 4.35 8.21 8.76
C TYR A 237 5.61 8.02 7.89
N ILE A 238 5.52 8.28 6.59
CA ILE A 238 6.66 8.20 5.67
C ILE A 238 7.71 9.25 6.05
N ASP A 239 7.32 10.49 6.38
CA ASP A 239 8.21 11.51 6.91
C ASP A 239 8.93 11.02 8.16
N TRP A 240 8.21 10.41 9.09
CA TRP A 240 8.79 9.84 10.30
C TRP A 240 9.80 8.72 9.99
N ILE A 241 9.49 7.79 9.08
CA ILE A 241 10.40 6.73 8.64
C ILE A 241 11.69 7.32 8.08
N ILE A 242 11.58 8.32 7.19
CA ILE A 242 12.75 8.94 6.54
C ILE A 242 13.64 9.62 7.58
N ARG A 243 13.07 10.33 8.53
CA ARG A 243 13.84 10.99 9.61
C ARG A 243 14.53 10.00 10.55
N HIS A 244 14.02 8.79 10.70
CA HIS A 244 14.56 7.75 11.58
C HIS A 244 15.47 6.74 10.87
N LYS A 245 15.47 6.71 9.54
CA LYS A 245 16.30 5.83 8.70
C LYS A 245 16.88 6.60 7.50
N PRO A 246 17.53 7.76 7.73
CA PRO A 246 18.01 8.60 6.63
C PRO A 246 19.06 7.89 5.76
N GLU A 247 19.84 6.98 6.33
CA GLU A 247 20.85 6.19 5.62
C GLU A 247 20.26 5.35 4.50
N ASP A 248 19.07 4.80 4.68
CA ASP A 248 18.39 3.97 3.67
C ASP A 248 17.87 4.80 2.49
N LEU A 249 17.75 6.12 2.66
CA LEU A 249 17.10 7.03 1.71
C LEU A 249 18.08 8.01 1.03
N THR A 250 19.39 7.88 1.32
CA THR A 250 20.42 8.83 0.88
C THR A 250 20.50 8.99 -0.66
N TYR A 251 20.18 7.96 -1.42
CA TYR A 251 20.32 7.95 -2.89
C TYR A 251 18.98 7.88 -3.64
N VAL A 252 17.88 8.23 -3.00
CA VAL A 252 16.53 8.21 -3.61
C VAL A 252 16.48 8.98 -4.93
N GLN A 253 17.17 10.11 -5.04
CA GLN A 253 17.20 10.95 -6.25
C GLN A 253 17.77 10.22 -7.48
N PHE A 254 18.49 9.12 -7.31
CA PHE A 254 19.06 8.34 -8.41
C PHE A 254 18.21 7.11 -8.80
N ILE A 255 17.15 6.82 -8.04
CA ILE A 255 16.23 5.72 -8.36
C ILE A 255 15.49 6.07 -9.65
N GLY A 256 15.55 5.17 -10.65
CA GLY A 256 14.94 5.40 -11.96
C GLY A 256 15.75 6.27 -12.91
N SER A 257 16.84 6.89 -12.46
CA SER A 257 17.80 7.55 -13.34
C SER A 257 18.81 6.55 -13.90
N GLY A 258 19.36 6.82 -15.07
CA GLY A 258 20.48 6.03 -15.61
C GLY A 258 21.82 6.23 -14.87
N PHE A 259 21.84 7.16 -13.90
CA PHE A 259 23.04 7.51 -13.15
C PHE A 259 23.15 6.66 -11.88
N ARG A 260 24.32 6.04 -11.71
CA ARG A 260 24.67 5.31 -10.48
C ARG A 260 25.98 5.90 -9.95
N PRO A 261 25.95 6.62 -8.81
CA PRO A 261 27.11 7.36 -8.30
C PRO A 261 28.25 6.46 -7.84
N TYR A 262 28.00 5.18 -7.62
CA TYR A 262 28.98 4.19 -7.13
C TYR A 262 28.80 2.85 -7.86
N ALA A 263 28.68 2.87 -9.19
CA ALA A 263 28.79 1.64 -9.97
C ALA A 263 30.24 1.15 -9.87
N GLU A 264 30.45 0.01 -9.20
CA GLU A 264 31.71 -0.74 -9.25
C GLU A 264 31.85 -1.43 -10.61
#